data_f5f6746d9f3b0cf096fbbc530ae94a62
#
_entry.id   f5f6746d9f3b0cf096fbbc530ae94a62
#
_cell.length_a   1.000
_cell.length_b   1.000
_cell.length_c   1.000
_cell.angle_alpha   90.00
_cell.angle_beta   90.00
_cell.angle_gamma   90.00
#
_symmetry.space_group_name_H-M   'P 1'
#
loop_
_entity.id
_entity.type
_entity.pdbx_description
1 polymer ?
#
loop_
_entity_poly.entity_id
_entity_poly.type
_entity_poly.pdbx_seq_one_letter_code
_entity_poly.pdbx_strand_id
1 'polypeptide(L)'
;MHMIFSHGHLSSPDSAKIRRLSPLAEAAGWRTHALDYRDLRDDAGGRVERLCQELAKLEEPVLLVGSSMGGYVSVAAACRMPVRGLFLLAPALYLNDRYPDAGLIEEHYPVQSGPITVVHGWRDDTIPWQHARRFAEERRAALHLLDTDHGMHSAMDKISRLFEGFLLGLGGGAR
;
A
#
# COMPACT_ATOMS: atom_id res chain seq x y z
N MET A 1 -9.26 7.77 13.70
CA MET A 1 -8.23 7.55 12.66
C MET A 1 -8.68 6.39 11.76
N HIS A 2 -8.60 6.54 10.45
CA HIS A 2 -9.03 5.54 9.48
C HIS A 2 -7.84 4.93 8.74
N MET A 3 -7.97 3.66 8.37
CA MET A 3 -7.02 2.91 7.57
C MET A 3 -7.76 2.21 6.43
N ILE A 4 -7.25 2.34 5.20
CA ILE A 4 -7.84 1.68 4.04
C ILE A 4 -6.84 0.68 3.48
N PHE A 5 -7.32 -0.56 3.28
CA PHE A 5 -6.59 -1.64 2.63
C PHE A 5 -7.00 -1.77 1.16
N SER A 6 -6.00 -1.88 0.29
CA SER A 6 -6.17 -2.11 -1.14
C SER A 6 -5.52 -3.43 -1.55
N HIS A 7 -6.33 -4.38 -1.99
CA HIS A 7 -5.89 -5.73 -2.38
C HIS A 7 -5.26 -5.77 -3.78
N GLY A 8 -4.50 -6.83 -4.06
CA GLY A 8 -3.86 -7.09 -5.35
C GLY A 8 -4.83 -7.40 -6.49
N HIS A 9 -4.28 -7.65 -7.69
CA HIS A 9 -5.00 -7.85 -8.94
C HIS A 9 -6.01 -9.01 -8.86
N LEU A 10 -5.55 -10.24 -8.62
CA LEU A 10 -6.37 -11.45 -8.52
C LEU A 10 -6.73 -11.79 -7.06
N SER A 11 -7.11 -10.79 -6.28
CA SER A 11 -7.32 -10.92 -4.84
C SER A 11 -8.69 -10.32 -4.43
N SER A 12 -8.91 -10.20 -3.14
CA SER A 12 -10.16 -9.71 -2.56
C SER A 12 -9.90 -8.97 -1.24
N PRO A 13 -10.92 -8.30 -0.67
CA PRO A 13 -10.86 -7.74 0.68
C PRO A 13 -10.50 -8.76 1.77
N ASP A 14 -10.77 -10.05 1.52
CA ASP A 14 -10.48 -11.16 2.45
C ASP A 14 -9.10 -11.81 2.22
N SER A 15 -8.17 -11.13 1.55
CA SER A 15 -6.83 -11.65 1.31
C SER A 15 -6.10 -11.98 2.61
N ALA A 16 -5.19 -12.97 2.57
CA ALA A 16 -4.42 -13.39 3.73
C ALA A 16 -3.68 -12.23 4.40
N LYS A 17 -3.16 -11.28 3.61
CA LYS A 17 -2.47 -10.08 4.11
C LYS A 17 -3.43 -9.17 4.87
N ILE A 18 -4.62 -8.89 4.32
CA ILE A 18 -5.63 -8.04 4.98
C ILE A 18 -6.14 -8.71 6.25
N ARG A 19 -6.51 -9.99 6.18
CA ARG A 19 -6.95 -10.75 7.38
C ARG A 19 -5.90 -10.80 8.50
N ARG A 20 -4.62 -10.73 8.14
CA ARG A 20 -3.53 -10.73 9.13
C ARG A 20 -3.27 -9.35 9.72
N LEU A 21 -3.31 -8.29 8.91
CA LEU A 21 -2.91 -6.95 9.33
C LEU A 21 -4.07 -6.12 9.91
N SER A 22 -5.31 -6.31 9.43
CA SER A 22 -6.47 -5.55 9.90
C SER A 22 -6.71 -5.69 11.42
N PRO A 23 -6.67 -6.89 12.03
CA PRO A 23 -6.83 -7.01 13.48
C PRO A 23 -5.73 -6.31 14.29
N LEU A 24 -4.48 -6.26 13.77
CA LEU A 24 -3.38 -5.55 14.41
C LEU A 24 -3.63 -4.02 14.41
N ALA A 25 -4.15 -3.51 13.30
CA ALA A 25 -4.53 -2.11 13.19
C ALA A 25 -5.68 -1.77 14.14
N GLU A 26 -6.70 -2.61 14.20
CA GLU A 26 -7.85 -2.43 15.09
C GLU A 26 -7.44 -2.46 16.57
N ALA A 27 -6.56 -3.37 16.95
CA ALA A 27 -5.98 -3.41 18.29
C ALA A 27 -5.16 -2.14 18.64
N ALA A 28 -4.61 -1.47 17.63
CA ALA A 28 -3.92 -0.19 17.76
C ALA A 28 -4.86 1.04 17.66
N GLY A 29 -6.19 0.83 17.65
CA GLY A 29 -7.20 1.89 17.67
C GLY A 29 -7.57 2.47 16.30
N TRP A 30 -7.21 1.80 15.20
CA TRP A 30 -7.59 2.21 13.85
C TRP A 30 -8.95 1.62 13.46
N ARG A 31 -9.73 2.39 12.70
CA ARG A 31 -10.92 1.89 11.99
C ARG A 31 -10.48 1.42 10.61
N THR A 32 -10.61 0.13 10.35
CA THR A 32 -10.13 -0.48 9.11
C THR A 32 -11.24 -0.61 8.07
N HIS A 33 -10.90 -0.40 6.81
CA HIS A 33 -11.76 -0.56 5.66
C HIS A 33 -10.99 -1.32 4.59
N ALA A 34 -11.50 -2.45 4.11
CA ALA A 34 -10.94 -3.18 2.98
C ALA A 34 -11.81 -2.92 1.75
N LEU A 35 -11.30 -2.17 0.78
CA LEU A 35 -12.05 -1.85 -0.43
C LEU A 35 -12.11 -3.06 -1.37
N ASP A 36 -13.29 -3.28 -1.95
CA ASP A 36 -13.50 -4.32 -2.95
C ASP A 36 -13.31 -3.75 -4.35
N TYR A 37 -12.37 -4.34 -5.09
CA TYR A 37 -12.07 -3.99 -6.47
C TYR A 37 -12.28 -5.15 -7.44
N ARG A 38 -13.03 -6.20 -7.05
CA ARG A 38 -13.23 -7.39 -7.91
C ARG A 38 -13.95 -7.08 -9.22
N ASP A 39 -14.83 -6.09 -9.22
CA ASP A 39 -15.50 -5.54 -10.40
C ASP A 39 -14.58 -4.65 -11.27
N LEU A 40 -13.46 -4.17 -10.70
CA LEU A 40 -12.43 -3.36 -11.38
C LEU A 40 -11.10 -4.14 -11.48
N ARG A 41 -11.18 -5.45 -11.75
CA ARG A 41 -10.01 -6.33 -11.71
C ARG A 41 -8.86 -5.80 -12.55
N ASP A 42 -9.11 -5.46 -13.81
CA ASP A 42 -8.13 -5.04 -14.79
C ASP A 42 -8.10 -3.52 -15.01
N ASP A 43 -8.91 -2.78 -14.26
CA ASP A 43 -9.03 -1.32 -14.33
C ASP A 43 -8.29 -0.66 -13.15
N ALA A 44 -7.00 -0.41 -13.33
CA ALA A 44 -6.19 0.26 -12.32
C ALA A 44 -6.64 1.71 -12.08
N GLY A 45 -7.04 2.42 -13.13
CA GLY A 45 -7.56 3.80 -13.04
C GLY A 45 -8.85 3.87 -12.24
N GLY A 46 -9.81 2.98 -12.54
CA GLY A 46 -11.06 2.89 -11.80
C GLY A 46 -10.87 2.56 -10.31
N ARG A 47 -9.86 1.71 -9.98
CA ARG A 47 -9.50 1.45 -8.57
C ARG A 47 -8.97 2.68 -7.87
N VAL A 48 -8.09 3.46 -8.53
CA VAL A 48 -7.56 4.72 -7.99
C VAL A 48 -8.70 5.70 -7.74
N GLU A 49 -9.60 5.86 -8.71
CA GLU A 49 -10.75 6.75 -8.59
C GLU A 49 -11.65 6.35 -7.42
N ARG A 50 -11.97 5.04 -7.28
CA ARG A 50 -12.75 4.54 -6.14
C ARG A 50 -12.06 4.85 -4.80
N LEU A 51 -10.74 4.66 -4.70
CA LEU A 51 -10.00 4.98 -3.48
C LEU A 51 -10.05 6.49 -3.18
N CYS A 52 -9.85 7.34 -4.19
CA CYS A 52 -9.96 8.79 -4.01
C CYS A 52 -11.36 9.22 -3.56
N GLN A 53 -12.42 8.61 -4.09
CA GLN A 53 -13.80 8.87 -3.65
C GLN A 53 -14.02 8.46 -2.18
N GLU A 54 -13.44 7.36 -1.73
CA GLU A 54 -13.52 6.96 -0.31
C GLU A 54 -12.71 7.90 0.59
N LEU A 55 -11.53 8.32 0.16
CA LEU A 55 -10.71 9.31 0.88
C LEU A 55 -11.44 10.65 1.04
N ALA A 56 -12.14 11.11 -0.01
CA ALA A 56 -12.87 12.38 0.01
C ALA A 56 -14.05 12.41 1.00
N LYS A 57 -14.52 11.24 1.47
CA LYS A 57 -15.58 11.14 2.49
C LYS A 57 -15.07 11.30 3.92
N LEU A 58 -13.76 11.29 4.11
CA LEU A 58 -13.11 11.30 5.42
C LEU A 58 -12.44 12.66 5.67
N GLU A 59 -12.70 13.25 6.82
CA GLU A 59 -12.20 14.60 7.17
C GLU A 59 -10.70 14.60 7.51
N GLU A 60 -10.16 13.46 7.98
CA GLU A 60 -8.77 13.33 8.39
C GLU A 60 -7.96 12.51 7.38
N PRO A 61 -6.67 12.82 7.19
CA PRO A 61 -5.79 11.98 6.37
C PRO A 61 -5.76 10.52 6.83
N VAL A 62 -5.91 9.62 5.87
CA VAL A 62 -6.07 8.18 6.07
C VAL A 62 -4.73 7.47 5.90
N LEU A 63 -4.47 6.42 6.68
CA LEU A 63 -3.36 5.53 6.44
C LEU A 63 -3.75 4.52 5.34
N LEU A 64 -2.91 4.39 4.31
CA LEU A 64 -3.13 3.43 3.23
C LEU A 64 -2.20 2.22 3.36
N VAL A 65 -2.78 1.04 3.20
CA VAL A 65 -2.07 -0.25 3.16
C VAL A 65 -2.38 -0.93 1.83
N GLY A 66 -1.38 -1.10 0.99
CA GLY A 66 -1.58 -1.65 -0.35
C GLY A 66 -0.64 -2.80 -0.69
N SER A 67 -1.16 -3.83 -1.37
CA SER A 67 -0.36 -4.96 -1.84
C SER A 67 -0.42 -5.11 -3.35
N SER A 68 0.74 -5.27 -4.01
CA SER A 68 0.86 -5.45 -5.46
C SER A 68 0.15 -4.33 -6.22
N MET A 69 -0.86 -4.62 -7.06
CA MET A 69 -1.70 -3.61 -7.72
C MET A 69 -2.38 -2.67 -6.71
N GLY A 70 -2.79 -3.17 -5.53
CA GLY A 70 -3.33 -2.31 -4.47
C GLY A 70 -2.28 -1.36 -3.89
N GLY A 71 -1.00 -1.73 -3.93
CA GLY A 71 0.12 -0.85 -3.60
C GLY A 71 0.26 0.30 -4.61
N TYR A 72 0.17 -0.01 -5.90
CA TYR A 72 0.10 1.00 -6.96
C TYR A 72 -1.09 1.95 -6.76
N VAL A 73 -2.29 1.41 -6.54
CA VAL A 73 -3.52 2.19 -6.30
C VAL A 73 -3.34 3.15 -5.11
N SER A 74 -2.73 2.67 -4.03
CA SER A 74 -2.46 3.49 -2.82
C SER A 74 -1.48 4.63 -3.11
N VAL A 75 -0.41 4.36 -3.85
CA VAL A 75 0.59 5.37 -4.26
C VAL A 75 -0.05 6.39 -5.21
N ALA A 76 -0.82 5.93 -6.18
CA ALA A 76 -1.50 6.78 -7.15
C ALA A 76 -2.51 7.73 -6.49
N ALA A 77 -3.29 7.24 -5.54
CA ALA A 77 -4.19 8.07 -4.75
C ALA A 77 -3.43 9.10 -3.90
N ALA A 78 -2.30 8.68 -3.29
CA ALA A 78 -1.46 9.59 -2.51
C ALA A 78 -0.75 10.68 -3.35
N CYS A 79 -0.61 10.49 -4.66
CA CYS A 79 -0.17 11.55 -5.56
C CYS A 79 -1.25 12.64 -5.78
N ARG A 80 -2.52 12.30 -5.57
CA ARG A 80 -3.67 13.19 -5.79
C ARG A 80 -4.19 13.81 -4.51
N MET A 81 -4.08 13.11 -3.40
CA MET A 81 -4.68 13.48 -2.12
C MET A 81 -3.70 13.23 -0.96
N PRO A 82 -3.65 14.11 0.05
CA PRO A 82 -2.79 13.90 1.21
C PRO A 82 -3.25 12.67 2.01
N VAL A 83 -2.29 11.83 2.39
CA VAL A 83 -2.51 10.65 3.23
C VAL A 83 -1.61 10.68 4.47
N ARG A 84 -2.05 10.04 5.55
CA ARG A 84 -1.32 9.99 6.81
C ARG A 84 -0.01 9.21 6.72
N GLY A 85 0.03 8.20 5.87
CA GLY A 85 1.19 7.35 5.64
C GLY A 85 0.87 6.23 4.65
N LEU A 86 1.92 5.53 4.21
CA LEU A 86 1.82 4.40 3.27
C LEU A 86 2.56 3.19 3.83
N PHE A 87 1.88 2.05 3.93
CA PHE A 87 2.50 0.75 4.18
C PHE A 87 2.28 -0.16 2.95
N LEU A 88 3.35 -0.43 2.22
CA LEU A 88 3.29 -1.04 0.88
C LEU A 88 3.94 -2.42 0.87
N LEU A 89 3.26 -3.40 0.30
CA LEU A 89 3.69 -4.78 0.17
C LEU A 89 3.87 -5.13 -1.31
N ALA A 90 5.12 -5.28 -1.77
CA ALA A 90 5.48 -5.54 -3.16
C ALA A 90 4.67 -4.67 -4.15
N PRO A 91 4.70 -3.33 -4.01
CA PRO A 91 3.85 -2.46 -4.82
C PRO A 91 4.22 -2.55 -6.31
N ALA A 92 3.19 -2.63 -7.17
CA ALA A 92 3.35 -2.74 -8.61
C ALA A 92 3.64 -1.37 -9.25
N LEU A 93 4.80 -0.79 -8.97
CA LEU A 93 5.23 0.51 -9.44
C LEU A 93 6.10 0.40 -10.71
N TYR A 94 6.12 1.45 -11.53
CA TYR A 94 6.93 1.56 -12.76
C TYR A 94 6.63 0.46 -13.80
N LEU A 95 5.38 -0.04 -13.84
CA LEU A 95 4.89 -1.03 -14.79
C LEU A 95 3.93 -0.39 -15.80
N ASN A 96 4.42 0.52 -16.58
CA ASN A 96 3.62 1.41 -17.43
C ASN A 96 2.88 0.68 -18.57
N ASP A 97 3.51 -0.34 -19.13
CA ASP A 97 2.92 -1.23 -20.12
C ASP A 97 1.72 -2.02 -19.56
N ARG A 98 1.66 -2.19 -18.25
CA ARG A 98 0.56 -2.91 -17.56
C ARG A 98 -0.57 -2.00 -17.08
N TYR A 99 -0.27 -0.73 -16.79
CA TYR A 99 -1.24 0.25 -16.24
C TYR A 99 -1.21 1.59 -17.00
N PRO A 100 -1.34 1.58 -18.36
CA PRO A 100 -1.16 2.78 -19.18
C PRO A 100 -2.19 3.87 -18.91
N ASP A 101 -3.41 3.48 -18.52
CA ASP A 101 -4.55 4.39 -18.37
C ASP A 101 -4.64 5.04 -16.97
N ALA A 102 -3.73 4.72 -16.09
CA ALA A 102 -3.79 5.24 -14.71
C ALA A 102 -3.42 6.72 -14.60
N GLY A 103 -2.96 7.36 -15.67
CA GLY A 103 -2.67 8.80 -15.73
C GLY A 103 -1.57 9.25 -14.78
N LEU A 104 -0.70 8.33 -14.36
CA LEU A 104 0.44 8.62 -13.50
C LEU A 104 1.69 8.88 -14.32
N ILE A 105 2.49 9.81 -13.83
CA ILE A 105 3.80 10.09 -14.38
C ILE A 105 4.68 8.87 -14.10
N GLU A 106 5.08 8.19 -15.15
CA GLU A 106 5.82 6.92 -15.14
C GLU A 106 7.19 7.00 -14.46
N GLU A 107 7.78 8.17 -14.46
CA GLU A 107 9.13 8.39 -13.94
C GLU A 107 9.14 8.76 -12.46
N HIS A 108 8.06 9.34 -11.92
CA HIS A 108 8.01 9.81 -10.55
C HIS A 108 6.62 9.67 -9.92
N TYR A 109 6.58 9.34 -8.64
CA TYR A 109 5.35 9.33 -7.83
C TYR A 109 5.40 10.46 -6.79
N PRO A 110 4.91 11.67 -7.08
CA PRO A 110 4.94 12.81 -6.15
C PRO A 110 3.89 12.67 -5.05
N VAL A 111 4.06 11.66 -4.19
CA VAL A 111 3.10 11.37 -3.11
C VAL A 111 3.05 12.47 -2.05
N GLN A 112 1.85 12.77 -1.59
CA GLN A 112 1.56 13.66 -0.46
C GLN A 112 1.28 12.78 0.77
N SER A 113 2.34 12.31 1.40
CA SER A 113 2.24 11.31 2.48
C SER A 113 3.14 11.66 3.66
N GLY A 114 2.69 11.28 4.86
CA GLY A 114 3.55 11.10 6.02
C GLY A 114 4.54 9.94 5.83
N PRO A 115 4.94 9.22 6.88
CA PRO A 115 5.90 8.13 6.78
C PRO A 115 5.50 7.05 5.76
N ILE A 116 6.50 6.53 5.05
CA ILE A 116 6.31 5.48 4.05
C ILE A 116 7.20 4.29 4.42
N THR A 117 6.60 3.11 4.46
CA THR A 117 7.32 1.84 4.57
C THR A 117 6.98 0.94 3.39
N VAL A 118 8.01 0.39 2.76
CA VAL A 118 7.90 -0.58 1.67
C VAL A 118 8.52 -1.90 2.13
N VAL A 119 7.78 -2.99 1.97
CA VAL A 119 8.27 -4.36 2.19
C VAL A 119 8.23 -5.11 0.87
N HIS A 120 9.32 -5.75 0.48
CA HIS A 120 9.42 -6.49 -0.79
C HIS A 120 10.17 -7.80 -0.62
N GLY A 121 9.88 -8.76 -1.49
CA GLY A 121 10.56 -10.05 -1.50
C GLY A 121 11.79 -10.05 -2.42
N TRP A 122 12.93 -10.60 -1.95
CA TRP A 122 14.10 -10.82 -2.80
C TRP A 122 13.83 -11.75 -3.98
N ARG A 123 12.91 -12.71 -3.78
CA ARG A 123 12.55 -13.74 -4.77
C ARG A 123 11.22 -13.43 -5.48
N ASP A 124 10.82 -12.16 -5.50
CA ASP A 124 9.63 -11.73 -6.23
C ASP A 124 9.91 -11.80 -7.74
N ASP A 125 9.25 -12.73 -8.43
CA ASP A 125 9.33 -12.97 -9.87
C ASP A 125 8.24 -12.22 -10.66
N THR A 126 7.33 -11.56 -9.96
CA THR A 126 6.19 -10.82 -10.54
C THR A 126 6.50 -9.34 -10.65
N ILE A 127 7.00 -8.75 -9.56
CA ILE A 127 7.37 -7.33 -9.49
C ILE A 127 8.85 -7.24 -9.09
N PRO A 128 9.72 -6.66 -9.92
CA PRO A 128 11.13 -6.50 -9.58
C PRO A 128 11.31 -5.67 -8.29
N TRP A 129 12.02 -6.20 -7.30
CA TRP A 129 12.29 -5.49 -6.05
C TRP A 129 13.06 -4.18 -6.26
N GLN A 130 13.77 -4.05 -7.38
CA GLN A 130 14.46 -2.82 -7.79
C GLN A 130 13.49 -1.64 -7.95
N HIS A 131 12.22 -1.90 -8.32
CA HIS A 131 11.19 -0.87 -8.39
C HIS A 131 10.85 -0.32 -6.99
N ALA A 132 10.75 -1.21 -5.99
CA ALA A 132 10.58 -0.80 -4.60
C ALA A 132 11.77 0.01 -4.08
N ARG A 133 13.00 -0.39 -4.42
CA ARG A 133 14.22 0.36 -4.09
C ARG A 133 14.20 1.75 -4.70
N ARG A 134 13.92 1.85 -6.02
CA ARG A 134 13.83 3.16 -6.70
C ARG A 134 12.83 4.08 -6.00
N PHE A 135 11.63 3.60 -5.73
CA PHE A 135 10.60 4.37 -5.03
C PHE A 135 11.05 4.80 -3.63
N ALA A 136 11.66 3.90 -2.88
CA ALA A 136 12.16 4.21 -1.54
C ALA A 136 13.27 5.26 -1.55
N GLU A 137 14.20 5.19 -2.50
CA GLU A 137 15.25 6.19 -2.70
C GLU A 137 14.64 7.57 -3.05
N GLU A 138 13.70 7.63 -4.00
CA GLU A 138 13.05 8.86 -4.43
C GLU A 138 12.20 9.50 -3.32
N ARG A 139 11.56 8.70 -2.49
CA ARG A 139 10.63 9.18 -1.43
C ARG A 139 11.22 9.18 -0.03
N ARG A 140 12.48 8.75 0.14
CA ARG A 140 13.13 8.55 1.45
C ARG A 140 12.31 7.66 2.37
N ALA A 141 11.72 6.61 1.78
CA ALA A 141 10.92 5.63 2.48
C ALA A 141 11.79 4.58 3.18
N ALA A 142 11.28 4.00 4.27
CA ALA A 142 11.86 2.79 4.84
C ALA A 142 11.66 1.62 3.87
N LEU A 143 12.72 0.87 3.57
CA LEU A 143 12.67 -0.32 2.70
C LEU A 143 13.12 -1.55 3.44
N HIS A 144 12.30 -2.59 3.43
CA HIS A 144 12.62 -3.90 3.98
C HIS A 144 12.57 -4.96 2.88
N LEU A 145 13.71 -5.56 2.57
CA LEU A 145 13.82 -6.67 1.64
C LEU A 145 13.90 -7.99 2.43
N LEU A 146 12.93 -8.87 2.22
CA LEU A 146 12.78 -10.13 2.94
C LEU A 146 13.03 -11.32 2.01
N ASP A 147 13.52 -12.43 2.56
CA ASP A 147 13.67 -13.69 1.80
C ASP A 147 12.31 -14.36 1.61
N THR A 148 11.57 -13.87 0.61
CA THR A 148 10.24 -14.36 0.26
C THR A 148 9.94 -14.06 -1.22
N ASP A 149 8.87 -14.67 -1.73
CA ASP A 149 8.29 -14.47 -3.07
C ASP A 149 7.28 -13.30 -3.08
N HIS A 150 6.58 -13.12 -4.24
CA HIS A 150 5.52 -12.10 -4.38
C HIS A 150 4.35 -12.31 -3.42
N GLY A 151 3.99 -13.53 -3.11
CA GLY A 151 2.91 -13.89 -2.19
C GLY A 151 3.18 -13.47 -0.75
N MET A 152 4.44 -13.46 -0.34
CA MET A 152 4.94 -13.09 1.00
C MET A 152 4.41 -13.96 2.15
N HIS A 153 3.82 -15.13 1.85
CA HIS A 153 3.21 -15.97 2.87
C HIS A 153 4.21 -16.43 3.95
N SER A 154 5.43 -16.79 3.55
CA SER A 154 6.50 -17.23 4.47
C SER A 154 7.04 -16.10 5.35
N ALA A 155 6.79 -14.84 5.00
CA ALA A 155 7.30 -13.67 5.71
C ALA A 155 6.25 -12.96 6.58
N MET A 156 5.01 -13.47 6.64
CA MET A 156 3.89 -12.75 7.28
C MET A 156 4.14 -12.37 8.74
N ASP A 157 4.85 -13.19 9.51
CA ASP A 157 5.17 -12.84 10.90
C ASP A 157 6.15 -11.67 11.01
N LYS A 158 7.14 -11.59 10.10
CA LYS A 158 8.05 -10.45 10.01
C LYS A 158 7.31 -9.19 9.55
N ILE A 159 6.45 -9.33 8.55
CA ILE A 159 5.61 -8.23 8.04
C ILE A 159 4.70 -7.69 9.15
N SER A 160 4.07 -8.56 9.94
CA SER A 160 3.25 -8.15 11.08
C SER A 160 4.02 -7.28 12.08
N ARG A 161 5.25 -7.68 12.45
CA ARG A 161 6.09 -6.90 13.37
C ARG A 161 6.51 -5.56 12.77
N LEU A 162 6.85 -5.52 11.48
CA LEU A 162 7.17 -4.27 10.78
C LEU A 162 5.96 -3.33 10.75
N PHE A 163 4.77 -3.89 10.52
CA PHE A 163 3.52 -3.13 10.51
C PHE A 163 3.19 -2.56 11.89
N GLU A 164 3.29 -3.35 12.96
CA GLU A 164 3.12 -2.87 14.33
C GLU A 164 4.11 -1.76 14.67
N GLY A 165 5.39 -1.93 14.32
CA GLY A 165 6.41 -0.89 14.50
C GLY A 165 6.09 0.40 13.73
N PHE A 166 5.57 0.28 12.52
CA PHE A 166 5.13 1.41 11.72
C PHE A 166 3.96 2.15 12.38
N LEU A 167 2.96 1.42 12.89
CA LEU A 167 1.81 2.01 13.60
C LEU A 167 2.23 2.74 14.87
N LEU A 168 3.16 2.17 15.64
CA LEU A 168 3.72 2.82 16.84
C LEU A 168 4.42 4.15 16.50
N GLY A 169 5.16 4.18 15.38
CA GLY A 169 5.81 5.41 14.90
C GLY A 169 4.82 6.52 14.53
N LEU A 170 3.62 6.16 14.06
CA LEU A 170 2.55 7.13 13.75
C LEU A 170 1.81 7.65 14.98
N GLY A 171 1.78 6.88 16.07
CA GLY A 171 1.13 7.26 17.34
C GLY A 171 1.99 8.14 18.25
N GLY A 172 3.28 8.25 18.02
CA GLY A 172 4.22 9.01 18.84
C GLY A 172 4.15 10.55 18.74
N GLY A 173 3.20 11.09 17.98
CA GLY A 173 2.97 12.53 17.78
C GLY A 173 1.96 13.19 18.71
N ALA A 174 1.38 12.46 19.67
CA ALA A 174 0.45 13.01 20.66
C ALA A 174 1.08 13.02 22.05
N ARG A 175 1.98 13.96 22.32
CA ARG A 175 2.31 14.48 23.64
C ARG A 175 2.35 16.00 23.60
#